data_b20926c50c6a6ff0d5e12e25d53903fb
#
_entry.id   b20926c50c6a6ff0d5e12e25d53903fb
#
_cell.length_a   1.000
_cell.length_b   1.000
_cell.length_c   1.000
_cell.angle_alpha   90.00
_cell.angle_beta   90.00
_cell.angle_gamma   90.00
#
_symmetry.space_group_name_H-M   'P 1'
#
loop_
_entity.id
_entity.type
_entity.pdbx_description
1 polymer ?
#
loop_
_entity_poly.entity_id
_entity_poly.type
_entity_poly.pdbx_seq_one_letter_code
_entity_poly.pdbx_strand_id
1 'polypeptide(L)'
;MTAADPANAQGTAIVVHGYGDNHFVFLYLVRMYRDIFNYNVLFPDLQYHGYSEGDAIQMGWYDRYDVEKWISIAHELFKDDFMVLHGVSMGGATVMMASGDPLPDYVKCIVEDCGYASVILQFNNNRKQSFGFVPPDVLQSASLVTKKQHGWSFWEASSVNQLERSTVPMLFIHGDADDFVPFDNLQMNYDAKKQGYKEMYVCPGAVHANSYQKNPEMYIHKVSNFLQTVRNMIAVGNYPDGAGCAYFPEK
;
A
#
# COMPACT_ATOMS: atom_id res chain seq x y z
N MET A 1 -12.31 3.74 -13.54
CA MET A 1 -13.34 4.82 -13.43
C MET A 1 -12.67 6.15 -13.72
N THR A 2 -13.25 6.98 -14.56
CA THR A 2 -12.76 8.34 -14.82
C THR A 2 -13.04 9.27 -13.64
N ALA A 3 -12.24 10.33 -13.50
CA ALA A 3 -12.47 11.43 -12.57
C ALA A 3 -13.88 12.01 -12.70
N ALA A 4 -14.36 12.71 -11.68
CA ALA A 4 -15.67 13.36 -11.72
C ALA A 4 -15.72 14.46 -12.80
N ASP A 5 -14.61 15.20 -12.96
CA ASP A 5 -14.34 16.10 -14.09
C ASP A 5 -13.12 15.59 -14.88
N PRO A 6 -13.33 14.76 -15.91
CA PRO A 6 -12.22 14.16 -16.64
C PRO A 6 -11.32 15.15 -17.37
N ALA A 7 -11.87 16.31 -17.76
CA ALA A 7 -11.09 17.35 -18.45
C ALA A 7 -10.04 18.02 -17.55
N ASN A 8 -10.27 17.99 -16.24
CA ASN A 8 -9.39 18.58 -15.22
C ASN A 8 -8.92 17.54 -14.20
N ALA A 9 -8.78 16.26 -14.62
CA ALA A 9 -8.31 15.20 -13.73
C ALA A 9 -6.95 15.56 -13.12
N GLN A 10 -6.83 15.32 -11.82
CA GLN A 10 -5.60 15.65 -11.07
C GLN A 10 -4.56 14.55 -11.12
N GLY A 11 -4.87 13.40 -11.69
CA GLY A 11 -4.00 12.24 -11.79
C GLY A 11 -4.77 10.94 -11.67
N THR A 12 -4.07 9.85 -11.46
CA THR A 12 -4.64 8.50 -11.34
C THR A 12 -4.32 7.89 -9.98
N ALA A 13 -5.32 7.31 -9.32
CA ALA A 13 -5.16 6.49 -8.13
C ALA A 13 -5.36 5.00 -8.48
N ILE A 14 -4.42 4.15 -8.03
CA ILE A 14 -4.60 2.70 -8.03
C ILE A 14 -4.88 2.29 -6.59
N VAL A 15 -6.06 1.74 -6.33
CA VAL A 15 -6.49 1.30 -4.98
C VAL A 15 -6.32 -0.22 -4.89
N VAL A 16 -5.56 -0.69 -3.89
CA VAL A 16 -5.22 -2.11 -3.70
C VAL A 16 -5.87 -2.61 -2.42
N HIS A 17 -6.76 -3.59 -2.55
CA HIS A 17 -7.58 -4.12 -1.45
C HIS A 17 -6.82 -5.07 -0.50
N GLY A 18 -7.45 -5.40 0.65
CA GLY A 18 -6.95 -6.29 1.67
C GLY A 18 -7.16 -7.79 1.40
N TYR A 19 -6.70 -8.61 2.33
CA TYR A 19 -6.85 -10.06 2.30
C TYR A 19 -8.33 -10.48 2.35
N GLY A 20 -8.74 -11.32 1.42
CA GLY A 20 -10.11 -11.83 1.35
C GLY A 20 -11.15 -10.82 0.84
N ASP A 21 -10.72 -9.60 0.52
CA ASP A 21 -11.55 -8.53 -0.01
C ASP A 21 -11.63 -8.54 -1.54
N ASN A 22 -12.24 -7.51 -2.09
CA ASN A 22 -12.30 -7.24 -3.52
C ASN A 22 -12.56 -5.74 -3.76
N HIS A 23 -12.64 -5.34 -5.03
CA HIS A 23 -12.87 -3.94 -5.41
C HIS A 23 -14.13 -3.29 -4.83
N PHE A 24 -15.15 -4.03 -4.37
CA PHE A 24 -16.35 -3.45 -3.79
C PHE A 24 -16.17 -2.96 -2.35
N VAL A 25 -15.28 -3.58 -1.57
CA VAL A 25 -15.12 -3.27 -0.13
C VAL A 25 -14.61 -1.85 0.09
N PHE A 26 -13.70 -1.37 -0.75
CA PHE A 26 -13.07 -0.06 -0.60
C PHE A 26 -13.61 1.01 -1.55
N LEU A 27 -14.88 0.92 -1.97
CA LEU A 27 -15.51 1.93 -2.83
C LEU A 27 -15.54 3.33 -2.20
N TYR A 28 -15.44 3.45 -0.89
CA TYR A 28 -15.30 4.74 -0.22
C TYR A 28 -13.98 5.46 -0.59
N LEU A 29 -12.88 4.72 -0.79
CA LEU A 29 -11.62 5.30 -1.30
C LEU A 29 -11.76 5.70 -2.77
N VAL A 30 -12.47 4.90 -3.57
CA VAL A 30 -12.77 5.27 -4.96
C VAL A 30 -13.54 6.59 -5.01
N ARG A 31 -14.55 6.75 -4.14
CA ARG A 31 -15.32 8.00 -4.04
C ARG A 31 -14.43 9.16 -3.56
N MET A 32 -13.56 8.93 -2.59
CA MET A 32 -12.61 9.94 -2.13
C MET A 32 -11.72 10.44 -3.28
N TYR A 33 -11.09 9.54 -3.99
CA TYR A 33 -10.22 9.93 -5.11
C TYR A 33 -10.99 10.54 -6.27
N ARG A 34 -12.10 9.92 -6.69
CA ARG A 34 -12.86 10.35 -7.84
C ARG A 34 -13.64 11.64 -7.58
N ASP A 35 -14.42 11.69 -6.49
CA ASP A 35 -15.44 12.73 -6.27
C ASP A 35 -14.88 13.92 -5.47
N ILE A 36 -13.88 13.70 -4.60
CA ILE A 36 -13.30 14.76 -3.77
C ILE A 36 -11.99 15.27 -4.38
N PHE A 37 -11.09 14.39 -4.80
CA PHE A 37 -9.77 14.78 -5.31
C PHE A 37 -9.73 14.95 -6.83
N ASN A 38 -10.77 14.52 -7.53
CA ASN A 38 -10.88 14.54 -9.00
C ASN A 38 -9.77 13.74 -9.69
N TYR A 39 -9.51 12.50 -9.23
CA TYR A 39 -8.59 11.56 -9.84
C TYR A 39 -9.33 10.53 -10.70
N ASN A 40 -8.68 10.05 -11.75
CA ASN A 40 -9.02 8.77 -12.34
C ASN A 40 -8.71 7.65 -11.35
N VAL A 41 -9.49 6.57 -11.35
CA VAL A 41 -9.28 5.47 -10.40
C VAL A 41 -9.27 4.13 -11.12
N LEU A 42 -8.21 3.35 -10.91
CA LEU A 42 -8.14 1.94 -11.20
C LEU A 42 -8.22 1.16 -9.88
N PHE A 43 -9.11 0.16 -9.83
CA PHE A 43 -9.29 -0.66 -8.65
C PHE A 43 -9.33 -2.13 -9.07
N PRO A 44 -8.17 -2.81 -9.16
CA PRO A 44 -8.08 -4.20 -9.54
C PRO A 44 -8.47 -5.13 -8.38
N ASP A 45 -8.97 -6.30 -8.72
CA ASP A 45 -8.96 -7.45 -7.81
C ASP A 45 -7.58 -8.12 -7.90
N LEU A 46 -6.93 -8.33 -6.77
CA LEU A 46 -5.67 -9.05 -6.69
C LEU A 46 -5.86 -10.53 -7.07
N GLN A 47 -4.78 -11.23 -7.37
CA GLN A 47 -4.80 -12.64 -7.70
C GLN A 47 -5.59 -13.46 -6.65
N TYR A 48 -6.43 -14.37 -7.11
CA TYR A 48 -7.29 -15.23 -6.29
C TYR A 48 -8.31 -14.48 -5.40
N HIS A 49 -8.68 -13.23 -5.82
CA HIS A 49 -9.73 -12.42 -5.17
C HIS A 49 -10.74 -11.93 -6.21
N GLY A 50 -11.98 -11.68 -5.75
CA GLY A 50 -13.04 -11.10 -6.58
C GLY A 50 -13.27 -11.87 -7.87
N TYR A 51 -13.08 -11.20 -9.01
CA TYR A 51 -13.19 -11.80 -10.35
C TYR A 51 -11.83 -12.19 -10.96
N SER A 52 -10.72 -11.94 -10.27
CA SER A 52 -9.40 -12.31 -10.76
C SER A 52 -9.14 -13.81 -10.60
N GLU A 53 -8.53 -14.37 -11.63
CA GLU A 53 -8.07 -15.76 -11.62
C GLU A 53 -6.87 -15.94 -10.67
N GLY A 54 -6.43 -17.18 -10.51
CA GLY A 54 -5.29 -17.56 -9.70
C GLY A 54 -5.55 -18.84 -8.93
N ASP A 55 -4.57 -19.35 -8.23
CA ASP A 55 -4.61 -20.60 -7.46
C ASP A 55 -4.31 -20.40 -5.96
N ALA A 56 -3.76 -19.22 -5.60
CA ALA A 56 -3.42 -18.89 -4.23
C ALA A 56 -3.31 -17.39 -4.00
N ILE A 57 -3.59 -16.98 -2.77
CA ILE A 57 -3.32 -15.62 -2.30
C ILE A 57 -1.81 -15.49 -2.08
N GLN A 58 -1.19 -14.47 -2.67
CA GLN A 58 0.26 -14.28 -2.69
C GLN A 58 0.78 -13.35 -1.57
N MET A 59 -0.10 -12.94 -0.66
CA MET A 59 0.24 -12.10 0.51
C MET A 59 1.07 -10.85 0.16
N GLY A 60 0.76 -10.18 -0.94
CA GLY A 60 1.48 -9.00 -1.41
C GLY A 60 2.79 -9.30 -2.15
N TRP A 61 3.37 -10.50 -1.99
CA TRP A 61 4.72 -10.76 -2.52
C TRP A 61 4.75 -10.82 -4.05
N TYR A 62 3.93 -11.66 -4.67
CA TYR A 62 3.81 -11.67 -6.12
C TYR A 62 2.73 -10.70 -6.63
N ASP A 63 1.76 -10.35 -5.79
CA ASP A 63 0.77 -9.31 -6.10
C ASP A 63 1.44 -7.97 -6.46
N ARG A 64 2.65 -7.67 -5.93
CA ARG A 64 3.40 -6.46 -6.29
C ARG A 64 3.74 -6.38 -7.78
N TYR A 65 4.01 -7.51 -8.42
CA TYR A 65 4.27 -7.56 -9.87
C TYR A 65 2.99 -7.34 -10.70
N ASP A 66 1.84 -7.75 -10.17
CA ASP A 66 0.57 -7.43 -10.79
C ASP A 66 0.26 -5.93 -10.64
N VAL A 67 0.59 -5.33 -9.49
CA VAL A 67 0.50 -3.87 -9.31
C VAL A 67 1.37 -3.13 -10.33
N GLU A 68 2.59 -3.58 -10.62
CA GLU A 68 3.46 -2.99 -11.66
C GLU A 68 2.79 -3.03 -13.05
N LYS A 69 2.10 -4.12 -13.38
CA LYS A 69 1.32 -4.20 -14.62
C LYS A 69 0.13 -3.27 -14.60
N TRP A 70 -0.60 -3.18 -13.49
CA TRP A 70 -1.73 -2.27 -13.33
C TRP A 70 -1.30 -0.81 -13.41
N ILE A 71 -0.10 -0.45 -12.93
CA ILE A 71 0.51 0.86 -13.13
C ILE A 71 0.63 1.19 -14.61
N SER A 72 1.19 0.27 -15.42
CA SER A 72 1.34 0.44 -16.86
C SER A 72 -0.02 0.57 -17.57
N ILE A 73 -0.98 -0.30 -17.23
CA ILE A 73 -2.34 -0.27 -17.79
C ILE A 73 -3.05 1.04 -17.44
N ALA A 74 -2.95 1.50 -16.21
CA ALA A 74 -3.56 2.76 -15.77
C ALA A 74 -2.98 3.96 -16.53
N HIS A 75 -1.66 3.98 -16.72
CA HIS A 75 -1.01 5.03 -17.51
C HIS A 75 -1.41 4.99 -18.97
N GLU A 76 -1.56 3.82 -19.59
CA GLU A 76 -2.06 3.69 -20.96
C GLU A 76 -3.50 4.18 -21.10
N LEU A 77 -4.35 3.92 -20.11
CA LEU A 77 -5.76 4.30 -20.12
C LEU A 77 -5.98 5.80 -19.91
N PHE A 78 -5.27 6.40 -18.95
CA PHE A 78 -5.57 7.75 -18.48
C PHE A 78 -4.54 8.79 -18.91
N LYS A 79 -3.30 8.37 -19.24
CA LYS A 79 -2.19 9.25 -19.68
C LYS A 79 -1.75 10.27 -18.63
N ASP A 80 -2.00 10.00 -17.34
CA ASP A 80 -1.63 10.91 -16.26
C ASP A 80 -0.17 10.69 -15.82
N ASP A 81 0.54 11.81 -15.61
CA ASP A 81 1.92 11.82 -15.10
C ASP A 81 1.99 11.93 -13.57
N PHE A 82 0.85 11.90 -12.90
CA PHE A 82 0.76 11.87 -11.43
C PHE A 82 -0.08 10.68 -10.99
N MET A 83 0.59 9.61 -10.60
CA MET A 83 -0.06 8.40 -10.11
C MET A 83 0.21 8.20 -8.63
N VAL A 84 -0.83 7.83 -7.88
CA VAL A 84 -0.76 7.42 -6.48
C VAL A 84 -1.17 5.96 -6.34
N LEU A 85 -0.40 5.18 -5.60
CA LEU A 85 -0.81 3.85 -5.16
C LEU A 85 -1.39 3.97 -3.75
N HIS A 86 -2.57 3.41 -3.52
CA HIS A 86 -3.19 3.41 -2.20
C HIS A 86 -3.59 1.98 -1.82
N GLY A 87 -2.91 1.41 -0.83
CA GLY A 87 -3.18 0.05 -0.37
C GLY A 87 -3.69 0.01 1.06
N VAL A 88 -4.60 -0.93 1.34
CA VAL A 88 -5.15 -1.15 2.69
C VAL A 88 -4.82 -2.58 3.14
N SER A 89 -4.31 -2.75 4.35
CA SER A 89 -4.00 -4.05 4.94
C SER A 89 -2.99 -4.84 4.08
N MET A 90 -3.36 -6.03 3.56
CA MET A 90 -2.53 -6.75 2.58
C MET A 90 -2.21 -5.87 1.37
N GLY A 91 -3.14 -5.03 0.92
CA GLY A 91 -2.89 -4.04 -0.14
C GLY A 91 -1.85 -3.00 0.26
N GLY A 92 -1.86 -2.53 1.53
CA GLY A 92 -0.83 -1.67 2.10
C GLY A 92 0.56 -2.32 2.06
N ALA A 93 0.65 -3.58 2.50
CA ALA A 93 1.87 -4.36 2.38
C ALA A 93 2.29 -4.56 0.92
N THR A 94 1.34 -4.79 0.00
CA THR A 94 1.61 -4.96 -1.43
C THR A 94 2.25 -3.72 -2.04
N VAL A 95 1.68 -2.51 -1.80
CA VAL A 95 2.24 -1.28 -2.36
C VAL A 95 3.58 -0.90 -1.73
N MET A 96 3.78 -1.20 -0.42
CA MET A 96 5.09 -1.07 0.21
C MET A 96 6.11 -2.02 -0.41
N MET A 97 5.74 -3.28 -0.66
CA MET A 97 6.63 -4.24 -1.31
C MET A 97 6.94 -3.85 -2.75
N ALA A 98 5.97 -3.35 -3.52
CA ALA A 98 6.19 -2.84 -4.88
C ALA A 98 7.15 -1.65 -4.89
N SER A 99 7.12 -0.80 -3.86
CA SER A 99 7.96 0.40 -3.79
C SER A 99 9.46 0.14 -3.69
N GLY A 100 9.86 -1.07 -3.36
CA GLY A 100 11.26 -1.49 -3.33
C GLY A 100 11.80 -1.94 -4.69
N ASP A 101 10.93 -2.13 -5.66
CA ASP A 101 11.27 -2.45 -7.05
C ASP A 101 11.28 -1.14 -7.89
N PRO A 102 11.96 -1.09 -9.05
CA PRO A 102 11.97 0.11 -9.88
C PRO A 102 10.57 0.43 -10.41
N LEU A 103 9.95 1.49 -9.89
CA LEU A 103 8.66 1.98 -10.37
C LEU A 103 8.88 3.09 -11.40
N PRO A 104 7.97 3.23 -12.40
CA PRO A 104 8.00 4.34 -13.33
C PRO A 104 7.88 5.70 -12.62
N ASP A 105 8.51 6.74 -13.18
CA ASP A 105 8.54 8.10 -12.61
C ASP A 105 7.20 8.81 -12.56
N TYR A 106 6.19 8.34 -13.27
CA TYR A 106 4.83 8.84 -13.10
C TYR A 106 4.13 8.28 -11.83
N VAL A 107 4.70 7.29 -11.12
CA VAL A 107 4.27 6.92 -9.77
C VAL A 107 4.90 7.89 -8.78
N LYS A 108 4.13 8.88 -8.32
CA LYS A 108 4.65 10.01 -7.54
C LYS A 108 4.61 9.79 -6.04
N CYS A 109 3.67 9.00 -5.54
CA CYS A 109 3.56 8.73 -4.11
C CYS A 109 2.73 7.50 -3.80
N ILE A 110 2.83 7.05 -2.56
CA ILE A 110 2.13 5.90 -2.02
C ILE A 110 1.43 6.30 -0.73
N VAL A 111 0.21 5.82 -0.55
CA VAL A 111 -0.51 5.82 0.73
C VAL A 111 -0.68 4.36 1.15
N GLU A 112 -0.12 4.00 2.28
CA GLU A 112 -0.35 2.70 2.88
C GLU A 112 -1.19 2.86 4.16
N ASP A 113 -2.22 2.03 4.33
CA ASP A 113 -3.09 2.01 5.50
C ASP A 113 -3.06 0.61 6.11
N CYS A 114 -2.58 0.52 7.35
CA CYS A 114 -2.47 -0.67 8.19
C CYS A 114 -1.81 -1.90 7.54
N GLY A 115 -0.79 -1.67 6.70
CA GLY A 115 -0.01 -2.74 6.09
C GLY A 115 0.98 -3.38 7.07
N TYR A 116 1.19 -4.70 6.95
CA TYR A 116 2.12 -5.42 7.83
C TYR A 116 3.58 -5.30 7.39
N ALA A 117 4.49 -5.42 8.37
CA ALA A 117 5.93 -5.32 8.18
C ALA A 117 6.52 -6.55 7.44
N SER A 118 5.95 -7.73 7.66
CA SER A 118 6.30 -8.94 6.91
C SER A 118 5.24 -10.04 7.10
N VAL A 119 5.14 -10.94 6.12
CA VAL A 119 4.21 -12.08 6.16
C VAL A 119 4.51 -12.99 7.35
N ILE A 120 5.78 -13.27 7.65
CA ILE A 120 6.12 -14.13 8.80
C ILE A 120 5.69 -13.52 10.14
N LEU A 121 5.84 -12.19 10.32
CA LEU A 121 5.39 -11.52 11.53
C LEU A 121 3.87 -11.53 11.63
N GLN A 122 3.16 -11.25 10.53
CA GLN A 122 1.71 -11.25 10.50
C GLN A 122 1.14 -12.64 10.80
N PHE A 123 1.66 -13.69 10.18
CA PHE A 123 1.21 -15.06 10.47
C PHE A 123 1.54 -15.50 11.89
N ASN A 124 2.70 -15.09 12.43
CA ASN A 124 3.04 -15.40 13.82
C ASN A 124 2.09 -14.70 14.80
N ASN A 125 1.65 -13.48 14.50
CA ASN A 125 0.66 -12.76 15.29
C ASN A 125 -0.72 -13.45 15.22
N ASN A 126 -1.22 -13.70 14.00
CA ASN A 126 -2.51 -14.37 13.79
C ASN A 126 -2.54 -15.78 14.41
N ARG A 127 -1.42 -16.50 14.34
CA ARG A 127 -1.29 -17.81 14.99
C ARG A 127 -1.54 -17.72 16.49
N LYS A 128 -0.94 -16.74 17.17
CA LYS A 128 -1.12 -16.54 18.61
C LYS A 128 -2.56 -16.19 18.98
N GLN A 129 -3.20 -15.35 18.17
CA GLN A 129 -4.57 -14.92 18.41
C GLN A 129 -5.60 -16.03 18.14
N SER A 130 -5.46 -16.76 17.03
CA SER A 130 -6.47 -17.71 16.58
C SER A 130 -6.34 -19.12 17.19
N PHE A 131 -5.13 -19.56 17.48
CA PHE A 131 -4.85 -20.94 17.88
C PHE A 131 -4.15 -21.06 19.24
N GLY A 132 -3.86 -19.96 19.92
CA GLY A 132 -3.10 -19.98 21.18
C GLY A 132 -1.67 -20.50 20.96
N PHE A 133 -1.33 -21.64 21.57
CA PHE A 133 -0.02 -22.23 21.37
C PHE A 133 0.02 -23.09 20.10
N VAL A 134 0.74 -22.62 19.09
CA VAL A 134 1.14 -23.41 17.91
C VAL A 134 2.68 -23.38 17.84
N PRO A 135 3.35 -24.53 17.71
CA PRO A 135 4.80 -24.58 17.65
C PRO A 135 5.37 -23.70 16.50
N PRO A 136 6.52 -23.00 16.72
CA PRO A 136 7.12 -22.13 15.69
C PRO A 136 7.48 -22.86 14.38
N ASP A 137 7.82 -24.13 14.46
CA ASP A 137 8.17 -24.99 13.32
C ASP A 137 7.01 -25.23 12.34
N VAL A 138 5.75 -25.04 12.80
CA VAL A 138 4.59 -25.08 11.91
C VAL A 138 4.66 -23.98 10.84
N LEU A 139 4.98 -22.74 11.23
CA LEU A 139 5.15 -21.63 10.26
C LEU A 139 6.36 -21.87 9.35
N GLN A 140 7.42 -22.45 9.87
CA GLN A 140 8.59 -22.81 9.06
C GLN A 140 8.20 -23.88 8.02
N SER A 141 7.50 -24.92 8.43
CA SER A 141 7.03 -25.98 7.52
C SER A 141 6.06 -25.41 6.47
N ALA A 142 5.10 -24.57 6.88
CA ALA A 142 4.18 -23.91 5.95
C ALA A 142 4.92 -23.05 4.93
N SER A 143 5.92 -22.28 5.38
CA SER A 143 6.75 -21.47 4.48
C SER A 143 7.56 -22.31 3.48
N LEU A 144 8.09 -23.49 3.90
CA LEU A 144 8.75 -24.41 2.98
C LEU A 144 7.80 -24.99 1.94
N VAL A 145 6.57 -25.30 2.33
CA VAL A 145 5.51 -25.73 1.40
C VAL A 145 5.19 -24.65 0.40
N THR A 146 4.97 -23.40 0.88
CA THR A 146 4.74 -22.23 0.02
C THR A 146 5.90 -22.03 -0.95
N LYS A 147 7.16 -22.14 -0.48
CA LYS A 147 8.35 -22.03 -1.35
C LYS A 147 8.35 -23.09 -2.43
N LYS A 148 7.98 -24.31 -2.09
CA LYS A 148 7.93 -25.42 -3.06
C LYS A 148 6.78 -25.28 -4.08
N GLN A 149 5.61 -24.83 -3.64
CA GLN A 149 4.41 -24.77 -4.48
C GLN A 149 4.30 -23.48 -5.27
N HIS A 150 4.66 -22.33 -4.66
CA HIS A 150 4.44 -21.01 -5.21
C HIS A 150 5.73 -20.20 -5.45
N GLY A 151 6.91 -20.76 -5.14
CA GLY A 151 8.20 -20.15 -5.46
C GLY A 151 8.71 -19.09 -4.48
N TRP A 152 7.98 -18.76 -3.40
CA TRP A 152 8.36 -17.76 -2.41
C TRP A 152 8.17 -18.26 -0.97
N SER A 153 8.89 -17.67 -0.02
CA SER A 153 8.80 -18.00 1.41
C SER A 153 8.26 -16.84 2.22
N PHE A 154 7.70 -17.11 3.39
CA PHE A 154 7.17 -16.09 4.29
C PHE A 154 8.22 -15.07 4.75
N TRP A 155 9.50 -15.45 4.74
CA TRP A 155 10.62 -14.55 5.08
C TRP A 155 11.01 -13.61 3.93
N GLU A 156 10.78 -14.01 2.67
CA GLU A 156 11.03 -13.14 1.51
C GLU A 156 10.00 -12.03 1.39
N ALA A 157 8.74 -12.31 1.76
CA ALA A 157 7.64 -11.36 1.68
C ALA A 157 7.69 -10.38 2.86
N SER A 158 8.44 -9.28 2.69
CA SER A 158 8.74 -8.31 3.73
C SER A 158 8.63 -6.88 3.20
N SER A 159 7.68 -6.11 3.74
CA SER A 159 7.56 -4.67 3.48
C SER A 159 8.80 -3.92 3.97
N VAL A 160 9.30 -4.27 5.17
CA VAL A 160 10.50 -3.67 5.77
C VAL A 160 11.70 -3.77 4.82
N ASN A 161 11.99 -4.97 4.30
CA ASN A 161 13.14 -5.17 3.40
C ASN A 161 13.01 -4.40 2.08
N GLN A 162 11.79 -4.22 1.59
CA GLN A 162 11.53 -3.45 0.37
C GLN A 162 11.58 -1.94 0.63
N LEU A 163 11.05 -1.47 1.76
CA LEU A 163 11.06 -0.07 2.15
C LEU A 163 12.47 0.51 2.32
N GLU A 164 13.47 -0.32 2.71
CA GLU A 164 14.87 0.11 2.79
C GLU A 164 15.41 0.63 1.44
N ARG A 165 14.85 0.16 0.33
CA ARG A 165 15.22 0.58 -1.03
C ARG A 165 14.27 1.59 -1.64
N SER A 166 13.10 1.77 -1.02
CA SER A 166 12.06 2.65 -1.55
C SER A 166 12.45 4.12 -1.41
N THR A 167 12.35 4.84 -2.50
CA THR A 167 12.57 6.29 -2.56
C THR A 167 11.29 7.07 -2.81
N VAL A 168 10.21 6.41 -3.21
CA VAL A 168 8.91 7.03 -3.50
C VAL A 168 8.31 7.65 -2.24
N PRO A 169 7.85 8.91 -2.25
CA PRO A 169 7.16 9.53 -1.12
C PRO A 169 6.03 8.66 -0.57
N MET A 170 5.91 8.54 0.76
CA MET A 170 4.95 7.64 1.35
C MET A 170 4.27 8.23 2.59
N LEU A 171 2.94 8.12 2.63
CA LEU A 171 2.11 8.35 3.81
C LEU A 171 1.77 7.01 4.45
N PHE A 172 2.14 6.86 5.72
CA PHE A 172 1.84 5.69 6.54
C PHE A 172 0.65 6.00 7.45
N ILE A 173 -0.42 5.22 7.37
CA ILE A 173 -1.64 5.37 8.17
C ILE A 173 -1.85 4.10 8.98
N HIS A 174 -2.25 4.23 10.26
CA HIS A 174 -2.59 3.08 11.10
C HIS A 174 -3.50 3.49 12.25
N GLY A 175 -4.42 2.61 12.62
CA GLY A 175 -5.20 2.75 13.85
C GLY A 175 -4.41 2.27 15.07
N ASP A 176 -4.41 3.03 16.16
CA ASP A 176 -3.68 2.65 17.39
C ASP A 176 -4.37 1.54 18.21
N ALA A 177 -5.60 1.17 17.84
CA ALA A 177 -6.34 0.03 18.40
C ALA A 177 -6.37 -1.18 17.46
N ASP A 178 -5.51 -1.20 16.41
CA ASP A 178 -5.40 -2.34 15.50
C ASP A 178 -4.65 -3.49 16.18
N ASP A 179 -5.36 -4.59 16.43
CA ASP A 179 -4.82 -5.82 17.00
C ASP A 179 -4.66 -6.94 15.96
N PHE A 180 -5.24 -6.80 14.76
CA PHE A 180 -5.12 -7.78 13.67
C PHE A 180 -3.80 -7.64 12.91
N VAL A 181 -3.45 -6.42 12.47
CA VAL A 181 -2.08 -6.01 12.13
C VAL A 181 -1.59 -5.10 13.25
N PRO A 182 -0.84 -5.62 14.24
CA PRO A 182 -0.50 -4.86 15.42
C PRO A 182 0.11 -3.50 15.10
N PHE A 183 -0.29 -2.49 15.86
CA PHE A 183 0.11 -1.09 15.69
C PHE A 183 1.63 -0.90 15.55
N ASP A 184 2.45 -1.73 16.20
CA ASP A 184 3.91 -1.69 16.09
C ASP A 184 4.42 -1.83 14.63
N ASN A 185 3.61 -2.43 13.73
CA ASN A 185 3.97 -2.51 12.31
C ASN A 185 4.12 -1.13 11.66
N LEU A 186 3.33 -0.13 12.07
CA LEU A 186 3.47 1.24 11.59
C LEU A 186 4.89 1.76 11.83
N GLN A 187 5.39 1.65 13.06
CA GLN A 187 6.72 2.13 13.41
C GLN A 187 7.81 1.35 12.67
N MET A 188 7.67 0.01 12.59
CA MET A 188 8.62 -0.83 11.85
C MET A 188 8.73 -0.41 10.38
N ASN A 189 7.60 -0.21 9.71
CA ASN A 189 7.53 0.20 8.31
C ASN A 189 8.08 1.63 8.11
N TYR A 190 7.66 2.56 8.97
CA TYR A 190 8.12 3.94 8.93
C TYR A 190 9.64 4.04 9.10
N ASP A 191 10.21 3.33 10.08
CA ASP A 191 11.65 3.34 10.36
C ASP A 191 12.47 2.65 9.27
N ALA A 192 11.91 1.64 8.60
CA ALA A 192 12.57 0.95 7.50
C ALA A 192 12.76 1.83 6.27
N LYS A 193 11.84 2.77 6.02
CA LYS A 193 11.97 3.72 4.92
C LYS A 193 13.01 4.79 5.23
N LYS A 194 14.22 4.64 4.67
CA LYS A 194 15.37 5.52 4.90
C LYS A 194 15.46 6.67 3.91
N GLN A 195 14.86 6.55 2.73
CA GLN A 195 15.00 7.50 1.64
C GLN A 195 13.62 8.00 1.18
N GLY A 196 13.60 9.18 0.56
CA GLY A 196 12.36 9.82 0.09
C GLY A 196 11.53 10.40 1.23
N TYR A 197 10.60 11.27 0.84
CA TYR A 197 9.69 11.92 1.77
C TYR A 197 8.73 10.91 2.42
N LYS A 198 8.48 11.08 3.72
CA LYS A 198 7.53 10.25 4.45
C LYS A 198 6.75 11.03 5.50
N GLU A 199 5.48 10.70 5.63
CA GLU A 199 4.59 11.19 6.69
C GLU A 199 3.95 10.03 7.43
N MET A 200 3.43 10.29 8.63
CA MET A 200 2.72 9.32 9.44
C MET A 200 1.41 9.92 9.95
N TYR A 201 0.34 9.13 9.92
CA TYR A 201 -0.92 9.43 10.57
C TYR A 201 -1.38 8.26 11.44
N VAL A 202 -1.39 8.47 12.75
CA VAL A 202 -2.01 7.56 13.70
C VAL A 202 -3.46 7.94 13.87
N CYS A 203 -4.40 7.04 13.58
CA CYS A 203 -5.83 7.27 13.77
C CYS A 203 -6.27 6.79 15.17
N PRO A 204 -6.59 7.71 16.10
CA PRO A 204 -6.88 7.32 17.48
C PRO A 204 -8.13 6.45 17.61
N GLY A 205 -8.00 5.29 18.27
CA GLY A 205 -9.07 4.34 18.53
C GLY A 205 -9.61 3.64 17.29
N ALA A 206 -8.92 3.71 16.15
CA ALA A 206 -9.28 2.93 14.97
C ALA A 206 -8.73 1.50 15.10
N VAL A 207 -9.58 0.53 14.79
CA VAL A 207 -9.21 -0.88 14.65
C VAL A 207 -8.75 -1.16 13.21
N HIS A 208 -8.43 -2.40 12.90
CA HIS A 208 -7.92 -2.81 11.60
C HIS A 208 -8.78 -2.33 10.41
N ALA A 209 -8.13 -1.72 9.42
CA ALA A 209 -8.74 -1.18 8.18
C ALA A 209 -9.92 -0.23 8.41
N ASN A 210 -9.96 0.46 9.56
CA ASN A 210 -11.09 1.31 9.97
C ASN A 210 -10.72 2.79 10.13
N SER A 211 -9.50 3.19 9.76
CA SER A 211 -9.02 4.57 9.93
C SER A 211 -9.91 5.59 9.20
N TYR A 212 -10.34 5.27 7.98
CA TYR A 212 -11.24 6.13 7.21
C TYR A 212 -12.62 6.25 7.88
N GLN A 213 -13.24 5.13 8.26
CA GLN A 213 -14.59 5.10 8.84
C GLN A 213 -14.61 5.76 10.23
N LYS A 214 -13.51 5.65 10.97
CA LYS A 214 -13.37 6.24 12.31
C LYS A 214 -13.33 7.75 12.27
N ASN A 215 -12.61 8.34 11.32
CA ASN A 215 -12.53 9.79 11.16
C ASN A 215 -12.34 10.16 9.68
N PRO A 216 -13.41 10.12 8.87
CA PRO A 216 -13.32 10.37 7.43
C PRO A 216 -12.76 11.76 7.09
N GLU A 217 -13.15 12.79 7.83
CA GLU A 217 -12.69 14.16 7.57
C GLU A 217 -11.17 14.29 7.76
N MET A 218 -10.63 13.77 8.86
CA MET A 218 -9.21 13.81 9.14
C MET A 218 -8.43 12.92 8.17
N TYR A 219 -8.96 11.74 7.84
CA TYR A 219 -8.34 10.85 6.85
C TYR A 219 -8.20 11.54 5.48
N ILE A 220 -9.30 12.09 4.97
CA ILE A 220 -9.33 12.84 3.72
C ILE A 220 -8.35 14.02 3.77
N HIS A 221 -8.35 14.76 4.89
CA HIS A 221 -7.45 15.90 5.08
C HIS A 221 -5.97 15.48 5.04
N LYS A 222 -5.61 14.39 5.74
CA LYS A 222 -4.23 13.86 5.75
C LYS A 222 -3.77 13.41 4.37
N VAL A 223 -4.60 12.63 3.66
CA VAL A 223 -4.29 12.20 2.30
C VAL A 223 -4.18 13.41 1.36
N SER A 224 -5.13 14.36 1.41
CA SER A 224 -5.10 15.56 0.58
C SER A 224 -3.85 16.39 0.79
N ASN A 225 -3.48 16.64 2.05
CA ASN A 225 -2.29 17.42 2.39
C ASN A 225 -1.01 16.74 1.90
N PHE A 226 -0.90 15.42 2.09
CA PHE A 226 0.24 14.65 1.60
C PHE A 226 0.36 14.74 0.06
N LEU A 227 -0.73 14.54 -0.67
CA LEU A 227 -0.74 14.67 -2.13
C LEU A 227 -0.32 16.08 -2.58
N GLN A 228 -0.81 17.12 -1.89
CA GLN A 228 -0.44 18.51 -2.19
C GLN A 228 1.02 18.79 -1.86
N THR A 229 1.54 18.25 -0.76
CA THR A 229 2.96 18.36 -0.39
C THR A 229 3.85 17.76 -1.47
N VAL A 230 3.53 16.55 -1.94
CA VAL A 230 4.28 15.91 -3.03
C VAL A 230 4.21 16.73 -4.31
N ARG A 231 3.06 17.29 -4.68
CA ARG A 231 2.93 18.18 -5.85
C ARG A 231 3.81 19.42 -5.72
N ASN A 232 3.83 20.03 -4.55
CA ASN A 232 4.66 21.20 -4.30
C ASN A 232 6.16 20.87 -4.40
N MET A 233 6.58 19.70 -3.92
CA MET A 233 7.96 19.23 -4.06
C MET A 233 8.36 19.07 -5.53
N ILE A 234 7.48 18.48 -6.35
CA ILE A 234 7.69 18.35 -7.79
C ILE A 234 7.81 19.72 -8.44
N ALA A 235 6.91 20.65 -8.13
CA ALA A 235 6.84 21.98 -8.75
C ALA A 235 8.09 22.83 -8.46
N VAL A 236 8.73 22.64 -7.30
CA VAL A 236 9.98 23.37 -6.95
C VAL A 236 11.25 22.63 -7.35
N GLY A 237 11.14 21.54 -8.12
CA GLY A 237 12.29 20.74 -8.57
C GLY A 237 13.00 19.96 -7.46
N ASN A 238 12.37 19.80 -6.29
CA ASN A 238 12.89 19.01 -5.17
C ASN A 238 12.46 17.56 -5.23
N TYR A 239 11.86 17.16 -6.33
CA TYR A 239 11.48 15.77 -6.60
C TYR A 239 12.45 15.24 -7.66
N PRO A 240 13.20 14.17 -7.40
CA PRO A 240 14.15 13.64 -8.38
C PRO A 240 13.42 13.11 -9.59
N ASP A 241 13.95 13.44 -10.74
CA ASP A 241 13.52 12.88 -12.01
C ASP A 241 13.82 11.39 -12.04
N GLY A 242 12.79 10.59 -12.29
CA GLY A 242 12.85 9.19 -12.62
C GLY A 242 13.73 8.28 -11.75
N ALA A 243 13.28 7.12 -11.44
CA ALA A 243 14.01 6.06 -10.74
C ALA A 243 14.53 6.41 -9.33
N GLY A 244 13.67 6.99 -8.51
CA GLY A 244 13.89 7.09 -7.10
C GLY A 244 14.13 8.51 -6.62
N CYS A 245 13.31 8.89 -5.67
CA CYS A 245 13.39 10.16 -4.99
C CYS A 245 14.78 10.39 -4.39
N ALA A 246 15.36 11.55 -4.63
CA ALA A 246 16.52 11.98 -3.88
C ALA A 246 16.15 12.06 -2.38
N TYR A 247 17.12 11.77 -1.57
CA TYR A 247 17.07 11.99 -0.14
C TYR A 247 16.63 13.43 0.18
N PHE A 248 15.50 13.56 0.88
CA PHE A 248 15.13 14.82 1.51
C PHE A 248 15.64 14.77 2.95
N PRO A 249 16.62 15.60 3.34
CA PRO A 249 17.06 15.65 4.73
C PRO A 249 15.87 16.09 5.59
N GLU A 250 15.64 15.38 6.69
CA GLU A 250 14.69 15.80 7.72
C GLU A 250 15.03 17.23 8.17
N LYS A 251 14.01 18.10 8.21
CA LYS A 251 14.12 19.41 8.84
C LYS A 251 13.67 19.33 10.27
#